data_41d84d965c02f02c3a70adf762edff30
#
_entry.id   41d84d965c02f02c3a70adf762edff30
#
_cell.length_a   1.000
_cell.length_b   1.000
_cell.length_c   1.000
_cell.angle_alpha   90.00
_cell.angle_beta   90.00
_cell.angle_gamma   90.00
#
_symmetry.space_group_name_H-M   'P 1'
#
loop_
_entity.id
_entity.type
_entity.pdbx_description
1 polymer ?
#
loop_
_entity_poly.entity_id
_entity_poly.type
_entity_poly.pdbx_seq_one_letter_code
_entity_poly.pdbx_strand_id
1 'polypeptide(L)'
;EKVSLKYNQKITFCEDMSRLEQRYELANDATRPALALQLAVRYYQASCYGDCWYLTHYDKPCDDSTRAWEKDFAQQAMTYLDVAKKDVKLKQEALYARAYVQLNVTTNGSWYGYDFKGYQQLLKQAPALDKVYNELLFYVNRNPKQLAEYVTKCDVIKQLQKGGYVAYYK
;
A
#
# COMPACT_ATOMS: atom_id res chain seq x y z
N GLU A 1 -10.26 7.79 -36.16
CA GLU A 1 -9.95 6.37 -35.83
C GLU A 1 -10.92 5.91 -34.77
N LYS A 2 -11.85 5.01 -35.10
CA LYS A 2 -12.72 4.38 -34.09
C LYS A 2 -11.87 3.41 -33.30
N VAL A 3 -11.38 3.83 -32.13
CA VAL A 3 -10.78 2.91 -31.17
C VAL A 3 -11.88 1.92 -30.78
N SER A 4 -11.68 0.67 -31.12
CA SER A 4 -12.64 -0.38 -30.77
C SER A 4 -12.77 -0.44 -29.27
N LEU A 5 -13.95 -0.19 -28.72
CA LEU A 5 -14.29 -0.28 -27.29
C LEU A 5 -13.86 -1.64 -26.68
N LYS A 6 -13.76 -2.69 -27.52
CA LYS A 6 -13.35 -4.04 -27.14
C LYS A 6 -11.92 -4.12 -26.55
N TYR A 7 -11.06 -3.15 -26.84
CA TYR A 7 -9.66 -3.11 -26.36
C TYR A 7 -9.33 -1.90 -25.51
N ASN A 8 -10.35 -1.22 -24.96
CA ASN A 8 -10.13 -0.10 -24.06
C ASN A 8 -9.66 -0.61 -22.70
N GLN A 9 -8.40 -0.35 -22.35
CA GLN A 9 -7.80 -0.79 -21.08
C GLN A 9 -8.56 -0.29 -19.84
N LYS A 10 -9.15 0.90 -19.89
CA LYS A 10 -9.95 1.43 -18.77
C LYS A 10 -11.22 0.62 -18.55
N ILE A 11 -11.91 0.24 -19.63
CA ILE A 11 -13.11 -0.61 -19.55
C ILE A 11 -12.75 -1.97 -19.01
N THR A 12 -11.71 -2.61 -19.56
CA THR A 12 -11.23 -3.91 -19.09
C THR A 12 -10.85 -3.86 -17.61
N PHE A 13 -10.17 -2.81 -17.18
CA PHE A 13 -9.84 -2.62 -15.77
C PHE A 13 -11.08 -2.54 -14.88
N CYS A 14 -12.10 -1.75 -15.27
CA CYS A 14 -13.36 -1.65 -14.52
C CYS A 14 -14.09 -2.98 -14.41
N GLU A 15 -14.15 -3.75 -15.52
CA GLU A 15 -14.78 -5.07 -15.54
C GLU A 15 -14.04 -6.08 -14.66
N ASP A 16 -12.70 -6.07 -14.71
CA ASP A 16 -11.85 -6.93 -13.88
C ASP A 16 -11.96 -6.58 -12.39
N MET A 17 -12.01 -5.28 -12.07
CA MET A 17 -12.23 -4.82 -10.70
C MET A 17 -13.59 -5.24 -10.18
N SER A 18 -14.66 -5.03 -10.96
CA SER A 18 -16.02 -5.43 -10.58
C SER A 18 -16.11 -6.93 -10.32
N ARG A 19 -15.51 -7.76 -11.18
CA ARG A 19 -15.45 -9.22 -10.98
C ARG A 19 -14.68 -9.62 -9.73
N LEU A 20 -13.56 -8.95 -9.44
CA LEU A 20 -12.75 -9.24 -8.28
C LEU A 20 -13.46 -8.81 -6.98
N GLU A 21 -14.14 -7.67 -6.99
CA GLU A 21 -14.96 -7.20 -5.87
C GLU A 21 -16.11 -8.18 -5.57
N GLN A 22 -16.84 -8.64 -6.60
CA GLN A 22 -17.89 -9.64 -6.43
C GLN A 22 -17.35 -10.94 -5.82
N ARG A 23 -16.19 -11.42 -6.30
CA ARG A 23 -15.54 -12.60 -5.72
C ARG A 23 -15.16 -12.39 -4.26
N TYR A 24 -14.69 -11.21 -3.91
CA TYR A 24 -14.35 -10.87 -2.53
C TYR A 24 -15.59 -10.85 -1.62
N GLU A 25 -16.70 -10.27 -2.09
CA GLU A 25 -17.96 -10.24 -1.33
C GLU A 25 -18.50 -11.65 -1.04
N LEU A 26 -18.39 -12.54 -2.02
CA LEU A 26 -18.85 -13.93 -1.91
C LEU A 26 -17.83 -14.86 -1.21
N ALA A 27 -16.63 -14.37 -0.90
CA ALA A 27 -15.56 -15.19 -0.35
C ALA A 27 -15.82 -15.58 1.11
N ASN A 28 -15.43 -16.79 1.46
CA ASN A 28 -15.35 -17.24 2.84
C ASN A 28 -14.09 -16.69 3.54
N ASP A 29 -13.99 -16.88 4.84
CA ASP A 29 -12.90 -16.36 5.67
C ASP A 29 -11.52 -16.90 5.25
N ALA A 30 -11.45 -18.12 4.69
CA ALA A 30 -10.19 -18.72 4.25
C ALA A 30 -9.66 -18.13 2.94
N THR A 31 -10.53 -17.69 2.05
CA THR A 31 -10.14 -17.17 0.72
C THR A 31 -10.17 -15.64 0.64
N ARG A 32 -10.92 -14.99 1.51
CA ARG A 32 -11.10 -13.53 1.55
C ARG A 32 -9.78 -12.76 1.68
N PRO A 33 -8.82 -13.14 2.54
CA PRO A 33 -7.55 -12.41 2.67
C PRO A 33 -6.73 -12.36 1.39
N ALA A 34 -6.69 -13.44 0.62
CA ALA A 34 -5.96 -13.49 -0.64
C ALA A 34 -6.60 -12.60 -1.71
N LEU A 35 -7.93 -12.57 -1.78
CA LEU A 35 -8.65 -11.66 -2.67
C LEU A 35 -8.50 -10.20 -2.23
N ALA A 36 -8.49 -9.95 -0.93
CA ALA A 36 -8.22 -8.63 -0.38
C ALA A 36 -6.83 -8.12 -0.79
N LEU A 37 -5.79 -8.96 -0.73
CA LEU A 37 -4.46 -8.58 -1.19
C LEU A 37 -4.45 -8.23 -2.69
N GLN A 38 -5.13 -9.02 -3.52
CA GLN A 38 -5.26 -8.71 -4.95
C GLN A 38 -5.97 -7.38 -5.21
N LEU A 39 -7.07 -7.10 -4.50
CA LEU A 39 -7.77 -5.82 -4.58
C LEU A 39 -6.88 -4.67 -4.14
N ALA A 40 -6.16 -4.83 -3.03
CA ALA A 40 -5.25 -3.81 -2.52
C ALA A 40 -4.18 -3.42 -3.55
N VAL A 41 -3.54 -4.40 -4.19
CA VAL A 41 -2.54 -4.17 -5.23
C VAL A 41 -3.15 -3.41 -6.41
N ARG A 42 -4.32 -3.83 -6.90
CA ARG A 42 -4.97 -3.18 -8.04
C ARG A 42 -5.42 -1.75 -7.72
N TYR A 43 -6.02 -1.52 -6.55
CA TYR A 43 -6.40 -0.19 -6.11
C TYR A 43 -5.18 0.74 -5.97
N TYR A 44 -4.10 0.24 -5.35
CA TYR A 44 -2.89 1.04 -5.21
C TYR A 44 -2.26 1.37 -6.56
N GLN A 45 -2.12 0.39 -7.46
CA GLN A 45 -1.53 0.60 -8.79
C GLN A 45 -2.34 1.58 -9.64
N ALA A 46 -3.65 1.61 -9.48
CA ALA A 46 -4.52 2.55 -10.18
C ALA A 46 -4.68 3.91 -9.48
N SER A 47 -4.10 4.07 -8.27
CA SER A 47 -4.06 5.36 -7.57
C SER A 47 -3.03 6.31 -8.21
N CYS A 48 -3.07 7.57 -7.82
CA CYS A 48 -2.07 8.57 -8.25
C CYS A 48 -0.62 8.23 -7.85
N TYR A 49 -0.42 7.31 -6.92
CA TYR A 49 0.89 6.84 -6.47
C TYR A 49 1.38 5.58 -7.19
N GLY A 50 0.51 4.91 -7.94
CA GLY A 50 0.82 3.68 -8.65
C GLY A 50 1.25 3.89 -10.10
N ASP A 51 1.78 2.82 -10.70
CA ASP A 51 2.28 2.85 -12.08
C ASP A 51 1.16 2.82 -13.13
N CYS A 52 -0.04 2.39 -12.73
CA CYS A 52 -1.21 2.26 -13.61
C CYS A 52 -2.24 3.39 -13.40
N TRP A 53 -1.82 4.54 -12.90
CA TRP A 53 -2.67 5.70 -12.65
C TRP A 53 -3.52 6.10 -13.87
N TYR A 54 -3.01 5.90 -15.08
CA TYR A 54 -3.69 6.22 -16.34
C TYR A 54 -4.99 5.42 -16.57
N LEU A 55 -5.19 4.33 -15.82
CA LEU A 55 -6.43 3.56 -15.88
C LEU A 55 -7.63 4.32 -15.28
N THR A 56 -7.37 5.24 -14.37
CA THR A 56 -8.39 6.00 -13.63
C THR A 56 -8.32 7.50 -13.91
N HIS A 57 -7.24 8.00 -14.50
CA HIS A 57 -7.01 9.42 -14.78
C HIS A 57 -6.70 9.62 -16.25
N TYR A 58 -6.96 10.83 -16.77
CA TYR A 58 -6.55 11.24 -18.12
C TYR A 58 -5.16 11.84 -18.13
N ASP A 59 -4.85 12.66 -17.11
CA ASP A 59 -3.55 13.25 -16.89
C ASP A 59 -3.00 12.81 -15.54
N LYS A 60 -1.67 12.73 -15.42
CA LYS A 60 -1.04 12.42 -14.14
C LYS A 60 -1.41 13.53 -13.14
N PRO A 61 -2.04 13.19 -12.02
CA PRO A 61 -2.43 14.20 -11.03
C PRO A 61 -1.18 14.88 -10.49
N CYS A 62 -1.00 16.15 -10.84
CA CYS A 62 0.14 16.95 -10.42
C CYS A 62 -0.19 17.86 -9.24
N ASP A 63 -1.48 17.99 -8.90
CA ASP A 63 -1.96 18.97 -7.94
C ASP A 63 -3.03 18.37 -7.03
N ASP A 64 -2.91 18.65 -5.74
CA ASP A 64 -3.82 18.14 -4.71
C ASP A 64 -5.19 18.83 -4.71
N SER A 65 -5.30 20.01 -5.32
CA SER A 65 -6.52 20.82 -5.31
C SER A 65 -7.70 20.20 -6.07
N THR A 66 -7.42 19.30 -7.01
CA THR A 66 -8.43 18.66 -7.85
C THR A 66 -8.94 17.33 -7.32
N ARG A 67 -8.38 16.83 -6.20
CA ARG A 67 -8.62 15.44 -5.72
C ARG A 67 -9.77 15.29 -4.73
N ALA A 68 -10.37 16.35 -4.25
CA ALA A 68 -11.40 16.30 -3.21
C ALA A 68 -12.63 15.45 -3.56
N TRP A 69 -12.84 15.15 -4.84
CA TRP A 69 -13.94 14.34 -5.37
C TRP A 69 -13.50 12.95 -5.88
N GLU A 70 -12.19 12.70 -5.94
CA GLU A 70 -11.67 11.41 -6.39
C GLU A 70 -11.81 10.36 -5.29
N LYS A 71 -12.22 9.16 -5.70
CA LYS A 71 -12.18 8.01 -4.80
C LYS A 71 -10.72 7.79 -4.39
N ASP A 72 -10.45 7.82 -3.10
CA ASP A 72 -9.12 7.56 -2.58
C ASP A 72 -8.78 6.08 -2.70
N PHE A 73 -8.19 5.70 -3.83
CA PHE A 73 -7.77 4.34 -4.11
C PHE A 73 -6.65 3.85 -3.20
N ALA A 74 -5.78 4.74 -2.73
CA ALA A 74 -4.77 4.37 -1.75
C ALA A 74 -5.42 4.01 -0.41
N GLN A 75 -6.44 4.76 0.02
CA GLN A 75 -7.21 4.43 1.23
C GLN A 75 -8.00 3.12 1.07
N GLN A 76 -8.56 2.85 -0.12
CA GLN A 76 -9.19 1.56 -0.40
C GLN A 76 -8.18 0.42 -0.33
N ALA A 77 -6.98 0.60 -0.88
CA ALA A 77 -5.90 -0.38 -0.76
C ALA A 77 -5.56 -0.67 0.72
N MET A 78 -5.45 0.36 1.57
CA MET A 78 -5.20 0.20 3.01
C MET A 78 -6.31 -0.63 3.69
N THR A 79 -7.57 -0.39 3.35
CA THR A 79 -8.72 -1.16 3.89
C THR A 79 -8.61 -2.65 3.56
N TYR A 80 -8.28 -2.99 2.32
CA TYR A 80 -8.10 -4.38 1.91
C TYR A 80 -6.84 -5.01 2.52
N LEU A 81 -5.76 -4.25 2.70
CA LEU A 81 -4.55 -4.73 3.38
C LEU A 81 -4.82 -5.04 4.87
N ASP A 82 -5.74 -4.34 5.52
CA ASP A 82 -6.18 -4.64 6.88
C ASP A 82 -6.91 -6.00 6.98
N VAL A 83 -7.57 -6.42 5.92
CA VAL A 83 -8.13 -7.77 5.81
C VAL A 83 -7.04 -8.80 5.52
N ALA A 84 -6.18 -8.54 4.55
CA ALA A 84 -5.12 -9.45 4.12
C ALA A 84 -4.14 -9.81 5.25
N LYS A 85 -3.76 -8.83 6.11
CA LYS A 85 -2.83 -9.06 7.23
C LYS A 85 -3.34 -10.02 8.31
N LYS A 86 -4.63 -10.38 8.30
CA LYS A 86 -5.20 -11.35 9.24
C LYS A 86 -4.76 -12.79 8.91
N ASP A 87 -4.45 -13.07 7.65
CA ASP A 87 -3.88 -14.35 7.26
C ASP A 87 -2.39 -14.42 7.61
N VAL A 88 -2.00 -15.49 8.30
CA VAL A 88 -0.61 -15.67 8.79
C VAL A 88 0.39 -15.73 7.63
N LYS A 89 0.02 -16.32 6.48
CA LYS A 89 0.90 -16.48 5.32
C LYS A 89 1.08 -15.15 4.57
N LEU A 90 0.07 -14.29 4.57
CA LEU A 90 0.07 -13.00 3.86
C LEU A 90 0.47 -11.83 4.76
N LYS A 91 0.53 -12.05 6.08
CA LYS A 91 0.70 -10.99 7.07
C LYS A 91 1.92 -10.11 6.81
N GLN A 92 3.05 -10.72 6.52
CA GLN A 92 4.29 -10.00 6.27
C GLN A 92 4.19 -9.09 5.05
N GLU A 93 3.70 -9.63 3.94
CA GLU A 93 3.52 -8.88 2.70
C GLU A 93 2.50 -7.73 2.89
N ALA A 94 1.39 -8.01 3.55
CA ALA A 94 0.37 -7.01 3.83
C ALA A 94 0.86 -5.88 4.75
N LEU A 95 1.64 -6.20 5.79
CA LEU A 95 2.23 -5.19 6.67
C LEU A 95 3.26 -4.31 5.94
N TYR A 96 4.09 -4.92 5.10
CA TYR A 96 5.03 -4.19 4.25
C TYR A 96 4.30 -3.27 3.27
N ALA A 97 3.30 -3.80 2.57
CA ALA A 97 2.50 -3.02 1.62
C ALA A 97 1.79 -1.84 2.30
N ARG A 98 1.23 -2.04 3.51
CA ARG A 98 0.62 -0.95 4.31
C ARG A 98 1.61 0.16 4.61
N ALA A 99 2.81 -0.21 5.04
CA ALA A 99 3.85 0.77 5.33
C ALA A 99 4.25 1.55 4.07
N TYR A 100 4.39 0.87 2.94
CA TYR A 100 4.72 1.49 1.66
C TYR A 100 3.63 2.43 1.15
N VAL A 101 2.36 1.99 1.16
CA VAL A 101 1.22 2.83 0.77
C VAL A 101 1.13 4.07 1.65
N GLN A 102 1.21 3.89 2.98
CA GLN A 102 1.12 5.02 3.92
C GLN A 102 2.28 6.00 3.75
N LEU A 103 3.49 5.52 3.44
CA LEU A 103 4.63 6.38 3.17
C LEU A 103 4.36 7.29 1.95
N ASN A 104 3.89 6.70 0.85
CA ASN A 104 3.59 7.46 -0.36
C ASN A 104 2.46 8.48 -0.13
N VAL A 105 1.40 8.10 0.58
CA VAL A 105 0.30 9.02 0.94
C VAL A 105 0.81 10.17 1.80
N THR A 106 1.62 9.87 2.83
CA THR A 106 2.10 10.87 3.79
C THR A 106 3.08 11.86 3.15
N THR A 107 3.91 11.39 2.22
CA THR A 107 4.97 12.21 1.60
C THR A 107 4.59 12.70 0.20
N ASN A 108 3.40 12.40 -0.26
CA ASN A 108 2.98 12.63 -1.65
C ASN A 108 3.98 12.06 -2.66
N GLY A 109 4.54 10.87 -2.36
CA GLY A 109 5.54 10.19 -3.19
C GLY A 109 6.96 10.76 -3.12
N SER A 110 7.22 11.77 -2.31
CA SER A 110 8.50 12.50 -2.23
C SER A 110 9.37 12.05 -1.04
N TRP A 111 9.67 10.77 -0.92
CA TRP A 111 10.43 10.21 0.20
C TRP A 111 11.86 9.75 -0.16
N TYR A 112 12.26 9.90 -1.40
CA TYR A 112 13.59 9.52 -1.84
C TYR A 112 14.70 10.33 -1.16
N GLY A 113 15.74 9.63 -0.70
CA GLY A 113 16.91 10.28 -0.13
C GLY A 113 16.80 10.64 1.36
N TYR A 114 15.74 10.23 2.05
CA TYR A 114 15.67 10.41 3.50
C TYR A 114 16.71 9.55 4.21
N ASP A 115 17.48 10.19 5.08
CA ASP A 115 18.33 9.48 6.05
C ASP A 115 17.52 9.09 7.30
N PHE A 116 18.21 8.49 8.29
CA PHE A 116 17.56 8.10 9.54
C PHE A 116 16.86 9.29 10.25
N LYS A 117 17.51 10.47 10.28
CA LYS A 117 16.94 11.65 10.93
C LYS A 117 15.69 12.14 10.21
N GLY A 118 15.71 12.15 8.89
CA GLY A 118 14.56 12.48 8.05
C GLY A 118 13.37 11.55 8.31
N TYR A 119 13.59 10.24 8.32
CA TYR A 119 12.53 9.28 8.65
C TYR A 119 12.03 9.42 10.08
N GLN A 120 12.91 9.60 11.04
CA GLN A 120 12.53 9.79 12.44
C GLN A 120 11.67 11.04 12.63
N GLN A 121 12.02 12.13 11.98
CA GLN A 121 11.23 13.36 12.02
C GLN A 121 9.86 13.18 11.34
N LEU A 122 9.83 12.51 10.18
CA LEU A 122 8.60 12.21 9.46
C LEU A 122 7.64 11.37 10.32
N LEU A 123 8.13 10.31 10.98
CA LEU A 123 7.31 9.48 11.86
C LEU A 123 6.73 10.28 13.03
N LYS A 124 7.50 11.19 13.62
CA LYS A 124 6.99 12.08 14.69
C LYS A 124 5.87 13.01 14.22
N GLN A 125 5.93 13.46 12.98
CA GLN A 125 4.96 14.39 12.40
C GLN A 125 3.74 13.69 11.79
N ALA A 126 3.83 12.40 11.50
CA ALA A 126 2.80 11.62 10.83
C ALA A 126 2.39 10.38 11.64
N PRO A 127 1.48 10.52 12.62
CA PRO A 127 1.09 9.41 13.51
C PRO A 127 0.55 8.17 12.78
N ALA A 128 -0.14 8.35 11.65
CA ALA A 128 -0.65 7.23 10.85
C ALA A 128 0.49 6.42 10.24
N LEU A 129 1.55 7.08 9.77
CA LEU A 129 2.75 6.45 9.25
C LEU A 129 3.53 5.75 10.36
N ASP A 130 3.73 6.41 11.50
CA ASP A 130 4.39 5.85 12.67
C ASP A 130 3.72 4.55 13.13
N LYS A 131 2.39 4.53 13.18
CA LYS A 131 1.61 3.36 13.56
C LYS A 131 1.87 2.15 12.64
N VAL A 132 1.83 2.32 11.32
CA VAL A 132 2.02 1.20 10.40
C VAL A 132 3.47 0.71 10.36
N TYR A 133 4.45 1.60 10.47
CA TYR A 133 5.86 1.21 10.59
C TYR A 133 6.17 0.53 11.90
N ASN A 134 5.58 1.00 12.99
CA ASN A 134 5.75 0.36 14.30
C ASN A 134 5.16 -1.06 14.30
N GLU A 135 3.98 -1.27 13.70
CA GLU A 135 3.38 -2.60 13.55
C GLU A 135 4.27 -3.54 12.72
N LEU A 136 4.81 -3.02 11.61
CA LEU A 136 5.73 -3.78 10.76
C LEU A 136 7.02 -4.15 11.49
N LEU A 137 7.68 -3.20 12.17
CA LEU A 137 8.91 -3.43 12.92
C LEU A 137 8.71 -4.41 14.07
N PHE A 138 7.60 -4.32 14.76
CA PHE A 138 7.26 -5.24 15.83
C PHE A 138 7.12 -6.68 15.32
N TYR A 139 6.45 -6.87 14.20
CA TYR A 139 6.32 -8.17 13.54
C TYR A 139 7.69 -8.72 13.10
N VAL A 140 8.46 -7.87 12.43
CA VAL A 140 9.79 -8.14 11.92
C VAL A 140 10.73 -8.59 13.02
N ASN A 141 10.78 -7.88 14.15
CA ASN A 141 11.66 -8.20 15.28
C ASN A 141 11.33 -9.57 15.93
N ARG A 142 10.09 -10.03 15.81
CA ARG A 142 9.65 -11.35 16.32
C ARG A 142 9.85 -12.49 15.33
N ASN A 143 10.07 -12.17 14.07
CA ASN A 143 10.20 -13.16 12.99
C ASN A 143 11.52 -12.95 12.20
N PRO A 144 12.71 -13.01 12.87
CA PRO A 144 13.98 -12.61 12.27
C PRO A 144 14.39 -13.44 11.04
N LYS A 145 13.91 -14.68 10.91
CA LYS A 145 14.21 -15.55 9.76
C LYS A 145 13.47 -15.11 8.49
N GLN A 146 12.33 -14.45 8.63
CA GLN A 146 11.53 -13.94 7.49
C GLN A 146 11.96 -12.52 7.08
N LEU A 147 12.83 -11.92 7.86
CA LEU A 147 13.25 -10.52 7.78
C LEU A 147 14.13 -10.20 6.58
N ALA A 148 15.00 -11.14 6.20
CA ALA A 148 16.06 -10.86 5.25
C ALA A 148 15.54 -10.38 3.89
N GLU A 149 14.39 -10.85 3.46
CA GLU A 149 13.86 -10.54 2.15
C GLU A 149 13.22 -9.13 2.08
N TYR A 150 12.49 -8.72 3.11
CA TYR A 150 11.77 -7.43 3.13
C TYR A 150 12.61 -6.28 3.71
N VAL A 151 13.46 -6.55 4.69
CA VAL A 151 14.39 -5.54 5.23
C VAL A 151 15.39 -5.10 4.16
N THR A 152 15.86 -6.02 3.33
CA THR A 152 16.74 -5.66 2.21
C THR A 152 16.08 -4.80 1.15
N LYS A 153 14.76 -4.82 1.05
CA LYS A 153 13.98 -4.06 0.06
C LYS A 153 13.37 -2.77 0.63
N CYS A 154 13.33 -2.59 1.95
CA CYS A 154 12.72 -1.42 2.59
C CYS A 154 13.77 -0.51 3.23
N ASP A 155 14.11 0.58 2.54
CA ASP A 155 15.12 1.52 3.02
C ASP A 155 14.72 2.20 4.34
N VAL A 156 13.42 2.45 4.56
CA VAL A 156 12.94 3.00 5.83
C VAL A 156 13.25 2.07 6.98
N ILE A 157 12.94 0.77 6.85
CA ILE A 157 13.22 -0.22 7.90
C ILE A 157 14.73 -0.31 8.16
N LYS A 158 15.53 -0.36 7.09
CA LYS A 158 17.00 -0.38 7.22
C LYS A 158 17.53 0.81 8.02
N GLN A 159 17.04 2.02 7.70
CA GLN A 159 17.47 3.23 8.37
C GLN A 159 17.00 3.27 9.82
N LEU A 160 15.79 2.87 10.11
CA LEU A 160 15.25 2.81 11.48
C LEU A 160 16.00 1.80 12.34
N GLN A 161 16.27 0.61 11.81
CA GLN A 161 17.06 -0.41 12.52
C GLN A 161 18.51 0.04 12.77
N LYS A 162 19.16 0.63 11.76
CA LYS A 162 20.51 1.18 11.88
C LYS A 162 20.60 2.29 12.94
N GLY A 163 19.56 3.08 13.09
CA GLY A 163 19.44 4.13 14.10
C GLY A 163 18.99 3.65 15.47
N GLY A 164 18.79 2.34 15.65
CA GLY A 164 18.37 1.78 16.94
C GLY A 164 16.91 2.06 17.29
N TYR A 165 16.05 2.30 16.30
CA TYR A 165 14.62 2.47 16.53
C TYR A 165 14.01 1.19 17.10
N VAL A 166 13.37 1.30 18.25
CA VAL A 166 12.70 0.18 18.92
C VAL A 166 11.19 0.32 18.77
N ALA A 167 10.56 -0.75 18.28
CA ALA A 167 9.10 -0.78 18.17
C ALA A 167 8.47 -0.77 19.58
N TYR A 168 7.51 0.13 19.79
CA TYR A 168 6.80 0.30 21.06
C TYR A 168 5.41 -0.36 21.08
N TYR A 169 5.05 -1.06 20.03
CA TYR A 169 3.75 -1.73 19.91
C TYR A 169 3.68 -2.89 20.92
N LYS A 170 2.66 -2.85 21.79
CA LYS A 170 2.37 -3.90 22.74
C LYS A 170 1.28 -4.83 22.25
#